data_228dea30f45fa1ab7ca681ab58eac1b1
#
_entry.id   228dea30f45fa1ab7ca681ab58eac1b1
#
_cell.length_a   1.000
_cell.length_b   1.000
_cell.length_c   1.000
_cell.angle_alpha   90.00
_cell.angle_beta   90.00
_cell.angle_gamma   90.00
#
_symmetry.space_group_name_H-M   'P 1'
#
loop_
_entity.id
_entity.type
_entity.pdbx_description
1 polymer ?
#
loop_
_entity_poly.entity_id
_entity_poly.type
_entity_poly.pdbx_seq_one_letter_code
_entity_poly.pdbx_strand_id
1 'polypeptide(L)'
;MRTGVRSVAAGTLALVSATAGSLAAQGSQRVARSAQPAMAVSAEAKLAPAQGLLRTLAGTWHFEMRFAGNFDSPADVSGTRVFKPLFDSLRLEWTEVLDHSPVQGRGVVGFDEKSGRFFSSGVYSAGSTPEFLMGTMDDGEPLVTFTPLPFMPDVGRTPGQAFALSVIDADHFTVVALDRAWRAVFTRQQEH
;
A
#
# COMPACT_ATOMS: atom_id res chain seq x y z
N MET A 1 -53.13 -9.93 -7.43
CA MET A 1 -53.98 -9.17 -6.48
C MET A 1 -53.13 -8.15 -5.75
N ARG A 2 -53.51 -6.86 -5.91
CA ARG A 2 -53.23 -5.63 -5.15
C ARG A 2 -51.76 -5.20 -5.01
N THR A 3 -51.23 -4.31 -5.86
CA THR A 3 -51.37 -2.82 -5.94
C THR A 3 -51.24 -2.09 -4.61
N GLY A 4 -50.21 -1.28 -4.52
CA GLY A 4 -50.00 -0.29 -3.48
C GLY A 4 -49.00 0.78 -3.89
N VAL A 5 -49.44 1.74 -4.70
CA VAL A 5 -48.80 3.03 -5.03
C VAL A 5 -49.21 4.05 -3.97
N ARG A 6 -48.29 4.89 -3.51
CA ARG A 6 -48.51 6.27 -2.97
C ARG A 6 -47.16 6.99 -3.02
N SER A 7 -46.93 7.92 -3.91
CA SER A 7 -47.39 9.32 -4.09
C SER A 7 -46.91 10.27 -2.99
N VAL A 8 -45.96 11.12 -3.37
CA VAL A 8 -45.88 12.60 -3.39
C VAL A 8 -45.96 13.34 -2.06
N ALA A 9 -44.97 14.15 -1.79
CA ALA A 9 -45.18 15.51 -1.27
C ALA A 9 -44.00 16.42 -1.68
N ALA A 10 -44.39 17.42 -2.45
CA ALA A 10 -43.60 18.61 -2.79
C ALA A 10 -43.73 19.63 -1.64
N GLY A 11 -42.72 20.42 -1.40
CA GLY A 11 -42.73 21.52 -0.41
C GLY A 11 -41.59 22.47 -0.73
N THR A 12 -41.83 23.40 -1.49
CA THR A 12 -42.02 24.85 -1.38
C THR A 12 -40.75 25.67 -1.12
N LEU A 13 -40.46 26.45 -2.15
CA LEU A 13 -39.57 27.60 -2.27
C LEU A 13 -39.81 28.65 -1.18
N ALA A 14 -38.76 29.20 -0.58
CA ALA A 14 -38.81 30.51 0.04
C ALA A 14 -37.60 31.35 -0.39
N LEU A 15 -37.87 32.29 -1.31
CA LEU A 15 -37.01 33.44 -1.58
C LEU A 15 -37.09 34.42 -0.42
N VAL A 16 -35.93 34.86 0.07
CA VAL A 16 -35.81 36.13 0.78
C VAL A 16 -34.71 36.95 0.17
N SER A 17 -35.10 38.06 -0.42
CA SER A 17 -34.26 39.11 -1.00
C SER A 17 -33.92 40.18 0.04
N ALA A 18 -32.88 40.96 -0.27
CA ALA A 18 -32.48 42.28 0.24
C ALA A 18 -31.57 42.23 1.46
N THR A 19 -30.45 42.96 1.52
CA THR A 19 -30.21 44.37 1.14
C THR A 19 -28.73 44.64 0.99
N ALA A 20 -28.40 45.58 0.13
CA ALA A 20 -27.10 46.18 -0.06
C ALA A 20 -26.58 46.90 1.20
N GLY A 21 -25.31 46.66 1.50
CA GLY A 21 -24.56 47.49 2.48
C GLY A 21 -23.12 47.60 1.99
N SER A 22 -22.80 48.67 1.30
CA SER A 22 -21.43 49.10 1.00
C SER A 22 -20.75 49.55 2.28
N LEU A 23 -19.63 48.98 2.64
CA LEU A 23 -18.67 49.57 3.57
C LEU A 23 -17.24 49.15 3.22
N ALA A 24 -16.52 50.17 2.79
CA ALA A 24 -15.09 50.45 2.93
C ALA A 24 -14.06 49.33 2.81
N ALA A 25 -13.27 49.46 1.76
CA ALA A 25 -11.95 48.91 1.60
C ALA A 25 -11.06 49.18 2.84
N GLN A 26 -10.62 48.14 3.50
CA GLN A 26 -9.38 48.15 4.28
C GLN A 26 -8.52 47.02 3.79
N GLY A 27 -7.41 47.42 3.17
CA GLY A 27 -6.38 46.55 2.66
C GLY A 27 -5.76 45.70 3.76
N SER A 28 -6.05 44.43 3.74
CA SER A 28 -5.21 43.43 4.37
C SER A 28 -4.40 42.77 3.28
N GLN A 29 -3.19 43.25 3.06
CA GLN A 29 -2.14 42.49 2.41
C GLN A 29 -1.94 41.22 3.26
N ARG A 30 -2.71 40.20 2.94
CA ARG A 30 -2.42 38.83 3.38
C ARG A 30 -1.18 38.41 2.59
N VAL A 31 -0.01 38.55 3.23
CA VAL A 31 1.23 37.93 2.82
C VAL A 31 0.89 36.47 2.52
N ALA A 32 0.88 36.14 1.22
CA ALA A 32 0.84 34.76 0.77
C ALA A 32 2.11 34.08 1.32
N ARG A 33 2.01 33.50 2.49
CA ARG A 33 3.01 32.59 3.01
C ARG A 33 2.99 31.40 2.06
N SER A 34 4.00 31.36 1.21
CA SER A 34 4.32 30.22 0.36
C SER A 34 4.47 28.98 1.27
N ALA A 35 3.40 28.19 1.34
CA ALA A 35 3.38 26.90 2.01
C ALA A 35 4.04 25.87 1.10
N GLN A 36 5.36 25.96 0.90
CA GLN A 36 6.05 25.02 0.04
C GLN A 36 7.53 24.77 0.35
N PRO A 37 7.88 24.33 1.56
CA PRO A 37 9.03 23.44 1.66
C PRO A 37 8.80 22.17 2.50
N ALA A 38 7.69 22.03 3.23
CA ALA A 38 7.54 20.91 4.16
C ALA A 38 7.43 19.52 3.47
N MET A 39 6.86 19.46 2.25
CA MET A 39 6.70 18.17 1.53
C MET A 39 8.00 17.69 0.88
N ALA A 40 8.82 18.58 0.36
CA ALA A 40 10.09 18.21 -0.28
C ALA A 40 11.12 17.70 0.74
N VAL A 41 11.22 18.35 1.88
CA VAL A 41 12.12 17.93 2.98
C VAL A 41 11.72 16.55 3.53
N SER A 42 10.43 16.23 3.56
CA SER A 42 9.96 14.93 4.06
C SER A 42 10.25 13.76 3.09
N ALA A 43 10.25 13.99 1.78
CA ALA A 43 10.56 12.97 0.77
C ALA A 43 12.06 12.62 0.75
N GLU A 44 12.92 13.62 0.80
CA GLU A 44 14.37 13.44 0.86
C GLU A 44 14.83 12.75 2.15
N ALA A 45 14.21 13.09 3.29
CA ALA A 45 14.49 12.44 4.56
C ALA A 45 14.15 10.94 4.56
N LYS A 46 13.22 10.49 3.71
CA LYS A 46 12.81 9.09 3.59
C LYS A 46 13.65 8.27 2.61
N LEU A 47 14.46 8.92 1.77
CA LEU A 47 15.22 8.24 0.70
C LEU A 47 16.24 7.24 1.26
N ALA A 48 17.09 7.66 2.19
CA ALA A 48 18.13 6.80 2.74
C ALA A 48 17.57 5.59 3.51
N PRO A 49 16.56 5.73 4.38
CA PRO A 49 15.86 4.60 4.99
C PRO A 49 15.23 3.66 3.97
N ALA A 50 14.58 4.20 2.91
CA ALA A 50 13.97 3.40 1.85
C ALA A 50 15.02 2.57 1.08
N GLN A 51 16.14 3.18 0.71
CA GLN A 51 17.26 2.46 0.09
C GLN A 51 17.83 1.38 1.00
N GLY A 52 17.92 1.66 2.31
CA GLY A 52 18.36 0.69 3.31
C GLY A 52 17.43 -0.53 3.34
N LEU A 53 16.13 -0.30 3.42
CA LEU A 53 15.12 -1.36 3.44
C LEU A 53 15.17 -2.19 2.14
N LEU A 54 15.19 -1.56 0.97
CA LEU A 54 15.25 -2.27 -0.30
C LEU A 54 16.52 -3.11 -0.44
N ARG A 55 17.67 -2.61 0.02
CA ARG A 55 18.93 -3.40 0.06
C ARG A 55 18.80 -4.62 0.97
N THR A 56 18.16 -4.47 2.13
CA THR A 56 17.91 -5.59 3.02
C THR A 56 16.99 -6.62 2.38
N LEU A 57 15.97 -6.22 1.63
CA LEU A 57 15.07 -7.14 0.96
C LEU A 57 15.72 -7.89 -0.21
N ALA A 58 16.74 -7.33 -0.87
CA ALA A 58 17.41 -7.97 -1.99
C ALA A 58 18.02 -9.32 -1.59
N GLY A 59 17.80 -10.37 -2.40
CA GLY A 59 18.29 -11.73 -2.18
C GLY A 59 17.20 -12.78 -2.29
N THR A 60 17.54 -13.99 -1.85
CA THR A 60 16.66 -15.17 -1.90
C THR A 60 16.12 -15.47 -0.51
N TRP A 61 14.81 -15.69 -0.43
CA TRP A 61 14.09 -15.87 0.81
C TRP A 61 13.18 -17.09 0.74
N HIS A 62 13.29 -17.97 1.72
CA HIS A 62 12.25 -18.96 1.99
C HIS A 62 11.16 -18.30 2.82
N PHE A 63 9.90 -18.55 2.51
CA PHE A 63 8.80 -18.05 3.31
C PHE A 63 7.84 -19.14 3.75
N GLU A 64 7.24 -18.92 4.89
CA GLU A 64 6.17 -19.70 5.47
C GLU A 64 4.98 -18.80 5.76
N MET A 65 3.83 -19.11 5.18
CA MET A 65 2.58 -18.38 5.39
C MET A 65 1.59 -19.22 6.18
N ARG A 66 0.91 -18.57 7.11
CA ARG A 66 -0.16 -19.16 7.93
C ARG A 66 -1.39 -18.30 7.86
N PHE A 67 -2.55 -18.93 7.72
CA PHE A 67 -3.84 -18.25 7.74
C PHE A 67 -4.41 -18.14 9.15
N ALA A 68 -5.40 -17.25 9.33
CA ALA A 68 -6.07 -17.03 10.60
C ALA A 68 -6.62 -18.35 11.18
N GLY A 69 -6.36 -18.57 12.47
CA GLY A 69 -6.69 -19.82 13.16
C GLY A 69 -5.61 -20.90 13.12
N ASN A 70 -4.52 -20.69 12.38
CA ASN A 70 -3.43 -21.66 12.22
C ASN A 70 -2.03 -21.09 12.53
N PHE A 71 -1.93 -20.00 13.30
CA PHE A 71 -0.64 -19.29 13.49
C PHE A 71 0.40 -20.08 14.29
N ASP A 72 -0.01 -21.03 15.09
CA ASP A 72 0.87 -21.85 15.95
C ASP A 72 1.11 -23.26 15.37
N SER A 73 0.62 -23.54 14.16
CA SER A 73 0.71 -24.81 13.46
C SER A 73 1.76 -24.75 12.34
N PRO A 74 2.06 -25.88 11.65
CA PRO A 74 2.83 -25.86 10.42
C PRO A 74 2.27 -24.88 9.40
N ALA A 75 3.14 -24.38 8.51
CA ALA A 75 2.73 -23.44 7.47
C ALA A 75 1.65 -24.03 6.55
N ASP A 76 0.65 -23.22 6.22
CA ASP A 76 -0.39 -23.59 5.24
C ASP A 76 0.16 -23.51 3.81
N VAL A 77 1.10 -22.55 3.57
CA VAL A 77 1.78 -22.34 2.30
C VAL A 77 3.23 -22.01 2.58
N SER A 78 4.14 -22.58 1.79
CA SER A 78 5.55 -22.22 1.79
C SER A 78 6.08 -22.05 0.38
N GLY A 79 7.25 -21.46 0.25
CA GLY A 79 7.86 -21.22 -1.04
C GLY A 79 9.13 -20.40 -0.98
N THR A 80 9.61 -20.03 -2.15
CA THR A 80 10.79 -19.19 -2.31
C THR A 80 10.43 -17.91 -3.04
N ARG A 81 10.84 -16.76 -2.49
CA ARG A 81 10.78 -15.46 -3.17
C ARG A 81 12.17 -14.91 -3.36
N VAL A 82 12.45 -14.43 -4.57
CA VAL A 82 13.73 -13.83 -4.94
C VAL A 82 13.48 -12.37 -5.27
N PHE A 83 14.24 -11.47 -4.63
CA PHE A 83 14.24 -10.05 -4.95
C PHE A 83 15.55 -9.69 -5.64
N LYS A 84 15.48 -9.10 -6.83
CA LYS A 84 16.62 -8.65 -7.61
C LYS A 84 16.54 -7.14 -7.87
N PRO A 85 17.64 -6.40 -7.73
CA PRO A 85 17.68 -5.00 -8.15
C PRO A 85 17.22 -4.85 -9.60
N LEU A 86 16.35 -3.85 -9.84
CA LEU A 86 15.82 -3.51 -11.15
C LEU A 86 16.18 -2.06 -11.46
N PHE A 87 17.02 -1.82 -12.48
CA PHE A 87 17.53 -0.54 -12.96
C PHE A 87 18.39 0.23 -11.95
N ASP A 88 17.92 0.46 -10.74
CA ASP A 88 18.54 1.30 -9.72
C ASP A 88 18.41 0.70 -8.31
N SER A 89 18.81 1.43 -7.28
CA SER A 89 18.72 1.01 -5.88
C SER A 89 17.33 1.20 -5.26
N LEU A 90 16.37 1.72 -6.00
CA LEU A 90 15.03 2.08 -5.52
C LEU A 90 13.94 1.13 -5.98
N ARG A 91 14.30 0.09 -6.75
CA ARG A 91 13.35 -0.89 -7.29
C ARG A 91 13.91 -2.28 -7.23
N LEU A 92 13.07 -3.22 -6.82
CA LEU A 92 13.34 -4.65 -6.84
C LEU A 92 12.26 -5.35 -7.67
N GLU A 93 12.67 -6.13 -8.65
CA GLU A 93 11.80 -7.18 -9.19
C GLU A 93 11.75 -8.33 -8.19
N TRP A 94 10.57 -8.88 -7.96
CA TRP A 94 10.44 -10.11 -7.21
C TRP A 94 9.80 -11.21 -8.06
N THR A 95 10.28 -12.44 -7.84
CA THR A 95 9.68 -13.67 -8.36
C THR A 95 9.39 -14.60 -7.20
N GLU A 96 8.32 -15.37 -7.29
CA GLU A 96 7.88 -16.31 -6.25
C GLU A 96 7.49 -17.64 -6.85
N VAL A 97 7.89 -18.71 -6.19
CA VAL A 97 7.51 -20.08 -6.49
C VAL A 97 7.01 -20.71 -5.19
N LEU A 98 5.83 -21.32 -5.24
CA LEU A 98 5.27 -22.04 -4.10
C LEU A 98 5.76 -23.49 -4.08
N ASP A 99 6.06 -24.00 -2.89
CA ASP A 99 6.36 -25.41 -2.71
C ASP A 99 5.09 -26.23 -2.97
N HIS A 100 5.27 -27.35 -3.65
CA HIS A 100 4.18 -28.29 -3.97
C HIS A 100 3.01 -27.68 -4.76
N SER A 101 3.24 -26.56 -5.47
CA SER A 101 2.23 -25.89 -6.29
C SER A 101 2.84 -25.39 -7.60
N PRO A 102 2.13 -25.45 -8.73
CA PRO A 102 2.59 -24.86 -9.98
C PRO A 102 2.43 -23.33 -10.03
N VAL A 103 1.86 -22.73 -8.98
CA VAL A 103 1.62 -21.27 -8.91
C VAL A 103 2.93 -20.52 -8.78
N GLN A 104 3.10 -19.53 -9.64
CA GLN A 104 4.24 -18.62 -9.64
C GLN A 104 3.74 -17.18 -9.54
N GLY A 105 4.48 -16.35 -8.84
CA GLY A 105 4.24 -14.92 -8.69
C GLY A 105 5.38 -14.10 -9.28
N ARG A 106 5.06 -12.89 -9.72
CA ARG A 106 6.03 -11.90 -10.20
C ARG A 106 5.54 -10.49 -9.95
N GLY A 107 6.46 -9.59 -9.64
CA GLY A 107 6.10 -8.18 -9.47
C GLY A 107 7.29 -7.28 -9.23
N VAL A 108 6.97 -6.07 -8.79
CA VAL A 108 7.97 -5.05 -8.47
C VAL A 108 7.58 -4.41 -7.14
N VAL A 109 8.56 -4.20 -6.29
CA VAL A 109 8.46 -3.34 -5.11
C VAL A 109 9.51 -2.23 -5.23
N GLY A 110 9.16 -1.02 -4.83
CA GLY A 110 10.10 0.09 -4.95
C GLY A 110 9.66 1.31 -4.16
N PHE A 111 10.48 2.37 -4.25
CA PHE A 111 10.23 3.66 -3.64
C PHE A 111 10.18 4.76 -4.72
N ASP A 112 9.16 5.60 -4.66
CA ASP A 112 9.00 6.77 -5.51
C ASP A 112 9.49 8.01 -4.76
N GLU A 113 10.61 8.57 -5.21
CA GLU A 113 11.25 9.75 -4.60
C GLU A 113 10.36 10.99 -4.65
N LYS A 114 9.49 11.11 -5.66
CA LYS A 114 8.63 12.29 -5.81
C LYS A 114 7.53 12.33 -4.78
N SER A 115 6.89 11.20 -4.54
CA SER A 115 5.82 11.09 -3.55
C SER A 115 6.32 10.74 -2.14
N GLY A 116 7.58 10.29 -2.00
CA GLY A 116 8.12 9.79 -0.74
C GLY A 116 7.42 8.52 -0.24
N ARG A 117 6.93 7.68 -1.15
CA ARG A 117 6.14 6.49 -0.85
C ARG A 117 6.69 5.24 -1.51
N PHE A 118 6.49 4.12 -0.86
CA PHE A 118 6.69 2.82 -1.48
C PHE A 118 5.54 2.48 -2.43
N PHE A 119 5.80 1.60 -3.36
CA PHE A 119 4.80 0.96 -4.19
C PHE A 119 5.08 -0.54 -4.30
N SER A 120 4.06 -1.33 -4.53
CA SER A 120 4.16 -2.75 -4.83
C SER A 120 3.18 -3.11 -5.92
N SER A 121 3.61 -3.96 -6.84
CA SER A 121 2.76 -4.58 -7.84
C SER A 121 3.03 -6.07 -7.91
N GLY A 122 2.02 -6.86 -8.28
CA GLY A 122 2.17 -8.29 -8.39
C GLY A 122 1.12 -8.93 -9.29
N VAL A 123 1.50 -10.07 -9.86
CA VAL A 123 0.61 -10.94 -10.64
C VAL A 123 1.01 -12.38 -10.39
N TYR A 124 0.02 -13.26 -10.32
CA TYR A 124 0.22 -14.71 -10.14
C TYR A 124 -0.29 -15.49 -11.34
N SER A 125 0.35 -16.62 -11.64
CA SER A 125 -0.02 -17.49 -12.76
C SER A 125 -1.38 -18.18 -12.59
N ALA A 126 -1.92 -18.22 -11.40
CA ALA A 126 -3.22 -18.82 -11.06
C ALA A 126 -4.42 -17.90 -11.30
N GLY A 127 -4.36 -16.98 -12.26
CA GLY A 127 -5.50 -16.18 -12.70
C GLY A 127 -5.92 -15.06 -11.73
N SER A 128 -5.04 -14.65 -10.83
CA SER A 128 -5.27 -13.47 -10.00
C SER A 128 -5.26 -12.21 -10.84
N THR A 129 -6.02 -11.24 -10.39
CA THR A 129 -5.93 -9.88 -10.93
C THR A 129 -4.63 -9.22 -10.47
N PRO A 130 -3.93 -8.44 -11.33
CA PRO A 130 -2.78 -7.67 -10.90
C PRO A 130 -3.10 -6.81 -9.68
N GLU A 131 -2.22 -6.83 -8.70
CA GLU A 131 -2.30 -6.02 -7.49
C GLU A 131 -1.46 -4.76 -7.64
N PHE A 132 -1.98 -3.63 -7.18
CA PHE A 132 -1.25 -2.36 -7.12
C PHE A 132 -1.49 -1.71 -5.76
N LEU A 133 -0.40 -1.51 -5.03
CA LEU A 133 -0.44 -1.00 -3.66
C LEU A 133 0.51 0.19 -3.52
N MET A 134 0.15 1.12 -2.64
CA MET A 134 1.05 2.18 -2.20
C MET A 134 1.40 1.96 -0.73
N GLY A 135 2.67 2.19 -0.40
CA GLY A 135 3.21 1.97 0.93
C GLY A 135 3.61 3.26 1.62
N THR A 136 3.40 3.31 2.93
CA THR A 136 3.93 4.36 3.80
C THR A 136 4.87 3.72 4.80
N MET A 137 6.09 4.27 4.91
CA MET A 137 7.04 3.87 5.94
C MET A 137 6.80 4.70 7.19
N ASP A 138 6.77 4.05 8.33
CA ASP A 138 6.70 4.72 9.63
C ASP A 138 8.06 5.32 10.00
N ASP A 139 8.03 6.52 10.59
CA ASP A 139 9.25 7.24 10.92
C ASP A 139 9.99 6.49 12.06
N GLY A 140 11.23 6.07 11.75
CA GLY A 140 12.13 5.43 12.71
C GLY A 140 12.05 3.91 12.80
N GLU A 141 11.14 3.25 12.08
CA GLU A 141 11.03 1.80 12.06
C GLU A 141 11.16 1.25 10.63
N PRO A 142 11.77 0.06 10.44
CA PRO A 142 11.83 -0.60 9.15
C PRO A 142 10.49 -1.31 8.82
N LEU A 143 9.41 -0.54 8.90
CA LEU A 143 8.02 -0.98 8.72
C LEU A 143 7.38 -0.20 7.58
N VAL A 144 6.83 -0.90 6.61
CA VAL A 144 6.04 -0.30 5.51
C VAL A 144 4.64 -0.88 5.50
N THR A 145 3.64 -0.01 5.63
CA THR A 145 2.24 -0.38 5.50
C THR A 145 1.78 -0.13 4.07
N PHE A 146 1.38 -1.20 3.38
CA PHE A 146 0.87 -1.18 2.02
C PHE A 146 -0.65 -1.22 2.00
N THR A 147 -1.26 -0.35 1.17
CA THR A 147 -2.72 -0.30 0.96
C THR A 147 -3.04 -0.27 -0.53
N PRO A 148 -4.17 -0.87 -0.96
CA PRO A 148 -4.61 -0.80 -2.35
C PRO A 148 -4.81 0.63 -2.83
N LEU A 149 -4.54 0.88 -4.12
CA LEU A 149 -4.78 2.18 -4.72
C LEU A 149 -6.29 2.45 -4.83
N PRO A 150 -6.79 3.59 -4.32
CA PRO A 150 -8.22 3.86 -4.20
C PRO A 150 -8.94 4.06 -5.54
N PHE A 151 -8.20 4.31 -6.62
CA PHE A 151 -8.79 4.52 -7.96
C PHE A 151 -8.94 3.24 -8.78
N MET A 152 -8.50 2.08 -8.25
CA MET A 152 -8.75 0.80 -8.90
C MET A 152 -10.24 0.47 -8.70
N PRO A 153 -11.07 0.49 -9.76
CA PRO A 153 -12.48 0.17 -9.60
C PRO A 153 -12.63 -1.25 -9.06
N ASP A 154 -13.53 -1.39 -8.11
CA ASP A 154 -13.88 -2.67 -7.51
C ASP A 154 -14.70 -3.49 -8.51
N VAL A 155 -14.02 -4.06 -9.50
CA VAL A 155 -14.66 -4.85 -10.58
C VAL A 155 -14.73 -6.30 -10.10
N GLY A 156 -15.59 -6.57 -9.11
CA GLY A 156 -15.85 -7.94 -8.64
C GLY A 156 -14.60 -8.61 -8.04
N ARG A 157 -13.65 -7.84 -7.51
CA ARG A 157 -12.41 -8.30 -6.91
C ARG A 157 -12.51 -8.28 -5.40
N THR A 158 -11.91 -9.28 -4.77
CA THR A 158 -11.44 -9.08 -3.40
C THR A 158 -10.39 -7.97 -3.47
N PRO A 159 -10.57 -6.83 -2.80
CA PRO A 159 -9.56 -5.79 -2.75
C PRO A 159 -8.23 -6.44 -2.36
N GLY A 160 -7.14 -6.10 -3.05
CA GLY A 160 -5.80 -6.53 -2.64
C GLY A 160 -5.65 -6.23 -1.16
N GLN A 161 -5.39 -7.25 -0.35
CA GLN A 161 -5.38 -7.09 1.10
C GLN A 161 -4.26 -6.14 1.48
N ALA A 162 -4.61 -5.12 2.26
CA ALA A 162 -3.62 -4.26 2.87
C ALA A 162 -2.74 -5.08 3.82
N PHE A 163 -1.43 -4.84 3.79
CA PHE A 163 -0.48 -5.56 4.63
C PHE A 163 0.63 -4.65 5.16
N ALA A 164 1.26 -5.09 6.23
CA ALA A 164 2.47 -4.50 6.78
C ALA A 164 3.66 -5.41 6.50
N LEU A 165 4.75 -4.84 5.98
CA LEU A 165 6.06 -5.46 5.84
C LEU A 165 6.96 -4.90 6.93
N SER A 166 7.53 -5.77 7.77
CA SER A 166 8.43 -5.40 8.86
C SER A 166 9.73 -6.19 8.77
N VAL A 167 10.86 -5.49 8.66
CA VAL A 167 12.18 -6.11 8.74
C VAL A 167 12.54 -6.30 10.22
N ILE A 168 12.85 -7.53 10.60
CA ILE A 168 13.24 -7.90 11.97
C ILE A 168 14.76 -7.77 12.13
N ASP A 169 15.51 -8.33 11.18
CA ASP A 169 16.97 -8.28 11.11
C ASP A 169 17.45 -8.51 9.65
N ALA A 170 18.73 -8.76 9.46
CA ALA A 170 19.32 -8.97 8.13
C ALA A 170 18.80 -10.25 7.44
N ASP A 171 18.33 -11.22 8.21
CA ASP A 171 17.97 -12.56 7.74
C ASP A 171 16.48 -12.88 7.92
N HIS A 172 15.70 -11.95 8.50
CA HIS A 172 14.29 -12.17 8.74
C HIS A 172 13.45 -10.91 8.48
N PHE A 173 12.33 -11.09 7.79
CA PHE A 173 11.27 -10.10 7.74
C PHE A 173 9.89 -10.78 7.75
N THR A 174 8.86 -10.03 8.09
CA THR A 174 7.48 -10.51 8.09
C THR A 174 6.60 -9.68 7.19
N VAL A 175 5.57 -10.32 6.64
CA VAL A 175 4.45 -9.66 5.98
C VAL A 175 3.16 -10.13 6.65
N VAL A 176 2.35 -9.18 7.11
CA VAL A 176 1.13 -9.48 7.88
C VAL A 176 -0.04 -8.71 7.28
N ALA A 177 -1.12 -9.39 6.95
CA ALA A 177 -2.36 -8.74 6.55
C ALA A 177 -2.89 -7.85 7.66
N LEU A 178 -3.34 -6.62 7.35
CA LEU A 178 -3.83 -5.69 8.37
C LEU A 178 -5.11 -6.18 9.05
N ASP A 179 -5.92 -6.98 8.38
CA ASP A 179 -7.09 -7.68 8.93
C ASP A 179 -6.73 -8.97 9.69
N ARG A 180 -5.43 -9.30 9.79
CA ARG A 180 -4.90 -10.52 10.40
C ARG A 180 -5.37 -11.82 9.75
N ALA A 181 -5.82 -11.78 8.50
CA ALA A 181 -6.25 -12.97 7.78
C ALA A 181 -5.09 -13.93 7.49
N TRP A 182 -3.86 -13.44 7.40
CA TRP A 182 -2.65 -14.25 7.20
C TRP A 182 -1.39 -13.53 7.70
N ARG A 183 -0.37 -14.32 7.93
CA ARG A 183 1.00 -13.88 8.26
C ARG A 183 2.00 -14.74 7.51
N ALA A 184 2.99 -14.10 6.87
CA ALA A 184 4.14 -14.77 6.29
C ALA A 184 5.43 -14.36 7.01
N VAL A 185 6.30 -15.32 7.27
CA VAL A 185 7.64 -15.11 7.81
C VAL A 185 8.63 -15.49 6.73
N PHE A 186 9.58 -14.60 6.47
CA PHE A 186 10.62 -14.78 5.45
C PHE A 186 11.96 -14.98 6.15
N THR A 187 12.68 -16.01 5.75
CA THR A 187 14.03 -16.33 6.22
C THR A 187 14.99 -16.32 5.03
N ARG A 188 16.10 -15.61 5.14
CA ARG A 188 17.10 -15.50 4.07
C ARG A 188 17.72 -16.87 3.79
N GLN A 189 17.81 -17.22 2.51
CA GLN A 189 18.59 -18.36 2.07
C GLN A 189 20.04 -17.92 1.79
N GLN A 190 21.01 -18.64 2.34
CA GLN A 190 22.41 -18.42 2.02
C GLN A 190 22.70 -19.05 0.66
N GLU A 191 23.35 -18.28 -0.22
CA GLU A 191 23.87 -18.84 -1.47
C GLU A 191 25.07 -19.75 -1.11
N HIS A 192 24.95 -21.01 -1.45
CA HIS A 192 26.05 -22.01 -1.31
C HIS A 192 26.91 -22.03 -2.55
#